data_c66c282af6da9c16b4aefd98a579a578
#
_entry.id   c66c282af6da9c16b4aefd98a579a578
#
_cell.length_a   1.000
_cell.length_b   1.000
_cell.length_c   1.000
_cell.angle_alpha   90.00
_cell.angle_beta   90.00
_cell.angle_gamma   90.00
#
_symmetry.space_group_name_H-M   'P 1'
#
loop_
_entity.id
_entity.type
_entity.pdbx_description
1 polymer ?
#
loop_
_entity_poly.entity_id
_entity_poly.type
_entity_poly.pdbx_seq_one_letter_code
_entity_poly.pdbx_strand_id
1 'polypeptide(L)'
;PTPSSAASDVYKRQYFGICMKLRNPDHEILVVERNKADDTFGWGVVFSDQTMERLQANDTRSADWILDQFAHWDDIEVHYRNHVIRSGGHGFSGLGRQRLLHLLQKRALELGVKLHFEHEIHNLDQFKDADLIVACDGINSWIRDEHAEHFQPDIDVRSNRFVWLGTNKVFEAFTFIFEPTEHGWIWAHAYRFDKDTSTFIIECTEETLKGLGFDQMSQEESIAVCEKIFSKYLDGHRLMSNAKHLRGSAMWLNFRRISCQKWSFGNVVLLGDAAHTAHFSIGSGTKLAFEDAIDLADELHLGKPLEQA
;
A
#
# COMPACT_ATOMS: atom_id res chain seq x y z
N PRO A 1 9.59 3.02 10.19
CA PRO A 1 8.39 2.95 9.35
C PRO A 1 8.40 1.67 8.54
N THR A 2 7.31 0.92 8.59
CA THR A 2 7.17 -0.28 7.77
C THR A 2 6.93 0.14 6.31
N PRO A 3 7.67 -0.39 5.32
CA PRO A 3 7.64 0.12 3.95
C PRO A 3 6.30 0.02 3.23
N SER A 4 5.47 -0.97 3.57
CA SER A 4 4.22 -1.22 2.84
C SER A 4 3.13 -0.19 3.10
N SER A 5 3.13 0.42 4.28
CA SER A 5 2.09 1.34 4.71
C SER A 5 2.32 2.78 4.24
N ALA A 6 3.58 3.25 4.26
CA ALA A 6 3.86 4.64 3.87
C ALA A 6 3.50 4.95 2.41
N ALA A 7 3.54 3.95 1.52
CA ALA A 7 3.24 4.18 0.11
C ALA A 7 1.74 4.27 -0.19
N SER A 8 0.89 3.50 0.50
CA SER A 8 -0.57 3.58 0.29
C SER A 8 -1.14 4.90 0.79
N ASP A 9 -0.58 5.46 1.86
CA ASP A 9 -1.05 6.71 2.45
C ASP A 9 -0.80 7.94 1.58
N VAL A 10 0.29 7.95 0.80
CA VAL A 10 0.56 9.03 -0.17
C VAL A 10 -0.52 9.09 -1.24
N TYR A 11 -0.98 7.94 -1.74
CA TYR A 11 -2.06 7.88 -2.74
C TYR A 11 -3.39 8.39 -2.18
N LYS A 12 -3.73 8.03 -0.93
CA LYS A 12 -4.98 8.40 -0.28
C LYS A 12 -5.18 9.90 -0.19
N ARG A 13 -4.20 10.62 0.36
CA ARG A 13 -4.30 12.07 0.55
C ARG A 13 -4.39 12.83 -0.77
N GLN A 14 -3.62 12.41 -1.78
CA GLN A 14 -3.71 13.02 -3.11
C GLN A 14 -5.05 12.74 -3.76
N TYR A 15 -5.53 11.49 -3.67
CA TYR A 15 -6.79 11.12 -4.28
C TYR A 15 -7.99 11.74 -3.57
N PHE A 16 -7.96 11.85 -2.24
CA PHE A 16 -8.97 12.62 -1.50
C PHE A 16 -9.01 14.09 -1.96
N GLY A 17 -7.86 14.72 -2.12
CA GLY A 17 -7.78 16.08 -2.67
C GLY A 17 -8.39 16.20 -4.08
N ILE A 18 -8.14 15.21 -4.94
CA ILE A 18 -8.77 15.10 -6.27
C ILE A 18 -10.30 14.98 -6.12
N CYS A 19 -10.78 14.06 -5.29
CA CYS A 19 -12.21 13.83 -5.05
C CYS A 19 -12.93 15.09 -4.60
N MET A 20 -12.36 15.83 -3.67
CA MET A 20 -12.92 17.09 -3.16
C MET A 20 -12.97 18.17 -4.23
N LYS A 21 -11.89 18.33 -5.01
CA LYS A 21 -11.85 19.30 -6.12
C LYS A 21 -12.84 18.99 -7.24
N LEU A 22 -13.10 17.72 -7.51
CA LEU A 22 -14.10 17.28 -8.49
C LEU A 22 -15.53 17.63 -8.03
N ARG A 23 -15.79 17.59 -6.72
CA ARG A 23 -17.11 17.91 -6.15
C ARG A 23 -17.33 19.41 -6.02
N ASN A 24 -16.30 20.14 -5.64
CA ASN A 24 -16.34 21.59 -5.58
C ASN A 24 -14.94 22.18 -5.91
N PRO A 25 -14.76 22.81 -7.09
CA PRO A 25 -13.49 23.43 -7.50
C PRO A 25 -13.01 24.57 -6.59
N ASP A 26 -13.91 25.17 -5.80
CA ASP A 26 -13.59 26.32 -4.93
C ASP A 26 -12.92 25.88 -3.61
N HIS A 27 -12.91 24.57 -3.28
CA HIS A 27 -12.20 24.10 -2.10
C HIS A 27 -10.70 24.44 -2.18
N GLU A 28 -10.16 25.04 -1.12
CA GLU A 28 -8.72 25.20 -0.96
C GLU A 28 -8.13 23.95 -0.32
N ILE A 29 -7.29 23.23 -1.06
CA ILE A 29 -6.72 21.96 -0.59
C ILE A 29 -5.21 22.03 -0.61
N LEU A 30 -4.61 21.73 0.55
CA LEU A 30 -3.19 21.58 0.75
C LEU A 30 -2.85 20.16 1.17
N VAL A 31 -2.01 19.48 0.41
CA VAL A 31 -1.43 18.20 0.77
C VAL A 31 0.00 18.40 1.23
N VAL A 32 0.32 17.93 2.43
CA VAL A 32 1.67 18.04 3.01
C VAL A 32 2.27 16.64 3.13
N GLU A 33 3.50 16.48 2.66
CA GLU A 33 4.24 15.22 2.63
C GLU A 33 5.67 15.43 3.14
N ARG A 34 6.11 14.59 4.09
CA ARG A 34 7.48 14.63 4.62
C ARG A 34 8.57 14.14 3.67
N ASN A 35 8.20 13.23 2.77
CA ASN A 35 9.13 12.65 1.79
C ASN A 35 9.21 13.52 0.53
N LYS A 36 10.16 13.20 -0.34
CA LYS A 36 10.25 13.81 -1.68
C LYS A 36 9.10 13.36 -2.56
N ALA A 37 8.84 14.12 -3.61
CA ALA A 37 7.77 13.84 -4.56
C ALA A 37 7.86 12.45 -5.21
N ASP A 38 9.09 11.94 -5.43
CA ASP A 38 9.35 10.67 -6.10
C ASP A 38 9.54 9.50 -5.13
N ASP A 39 9.56 9.76 -3.82
CA ASP A 39 9.80 8.71 -2.84
C ASP A 39 8.57 7.81 -2.70
N THR A 40 8.80 6.52 -2.89
CA THR A 40 7.78 5.47 -2.65
C THR A 40 8.44 4.21 -2.12
N PHE A 41 7.65 3.38 -1.42
CA PHE A 41 8.10 2.12 -0.85
C PHE A 41 7.39 0.95 -1.52
N GLY A 42 8.10 -0.19 -1.66
CA GLY A 42 7.58 -1.37 -2.36
C GLY A 42 7.66 -1.21 -3.88
N TRP A 43 7.09 -2.15 -4.62
CA TRP A 43 7.26 -2.29 -6.05
C TRP A 43 5.99 -1.97 -6.82
N GLY A 44 5.08 -2.92 -6.89
CA GLY A 44 3.81 -2.79 -7.59
C GLY A 44 2.61 -2.72 -6.65
N VAL A 45 1.50 -2.29 -7.21
CA VAL A 45 0.16 -2.41 -6.63
C VAL A 45 -0.72 -3.21 -7.57
N VAL A 46 -1.75 -3.84 -7.02
CA VAL A 46 -2.75 -4.60 -7.78
C VAL A 46 -4.11 -3.95 -7.59
N PHE A 47 -4.85 -3.87 -8.68
CA PHE A 47 -6.24 -3.45 -8.72
C PHE A 47 -7.10 -4.58 -9.26
N SER A 48 -8.30 -4.76 -8.71
CA SER A 48 -9.33 -5.57 -9.34
C SER A 48 -10.14 -4.70 -10.32
N ASP A 49 -10.81 -5.34 -11.27
CA ASP A 49 -11.70 -4.66 -12.21
C ASP A 49 -12.76 -3.81 -11.48
N GLN A 50 -13.33 -4.34 -10.38
CA GLN A 50 -14.28 -3.58 -9.54
C GLN A 50 -13.70 -2.28 -8.99
N THR A 51 -12.41 -2.28 -8.59
CA THR A 51 -11.74 -1.06 -8.12
C THR A 51 -11.62 -0.06 -9.25
N MET A 52 -11.29 -0.52 -10.47
CA MET A 52 -11.17 0.33 -11.64
C MET A 52 -12.51 0.93 -12.07
N GLU A 53 -13.60 0.16 -12.02
CA GLU A 53 -14.95 0.66 -12.28
C GLU A 53 -15.31 1.81 -11.33
N ARG A 54 -14.99 1.68 -10.05
CA ARG A 54 -15.24 2.72 -9.05
C ARG A 54 -14.39 3.97 -9.28
N LEU A 55 -13.13 3.82 -9.63
CA LEU A 55 -12.24 4.91 -10.02
C LEU A 55 -12.78 5.62 -11.26
N GLN A 56 -13.21 4.85 -12.28
CA GLN A 56 -13.79 5.38 -13.53
C GLN A 56 -15.05 6.21 -13.25
N ALA A 57 -15.91 5.73 -12.38
CA ALA A 57 -17.13 6.46 -12.00
C ALA A 57 -16.84 7.76 -11.26
N ASN A 58 -15.76 7.82 -10.46
CA ASN A 58 -15.40 9.00 -9.67
C ASN A 58 -14.57 10.03 -10.47
N ASP A 59 -13.54 9.58 -11.19
CA ASP A 59 -12.68 10.42 -12.05
C ASP A 59 -12.20 9.63 -13.27
N THR A 60 -12.96 9.66 -14.33
CA THR A 60 -12.66 9.01 -15.62
C THR A 60 -11.23 9.30 -16.09
N ARG A 61 -10.75 10.55 -15.92
CA ARG A 61 -9.42 10.93 -16.39
C ARG A 61 -8.29 10.26 -15.62
N SER A 62 -8.37 10.17 -14.30
CA SER A 62 -7.41 9.40 -13.51
C SER A 62 -7.46 7.92 -13.87
N ALA A 63 -8.65 7.35 -14.00
CA ALA A 63 -8.83 5.94 -14.34
C ALA A 63 -8.25 5.61 -15.73
N ASP A 64 -8.51 6.41 -16.75
CA ASP A 64 -7.95 6.21 -18.10
C ASP A 64 -6.42 6.25 -18.08
N TRP A 65 -5.81 7.21 -17.40
CA TRP A 65 -4.35 7.27 -17.29
C TRP A 65 -3.75 6.08 -16.57
N ILE A 66 -4.44 5.55 -15.57
CA ILE A 66 -4.03 4.37 -14.83
C ILE A 66 -4.17 3.12 -15.72
N LEU A 67 -5.30 2.97 -16.41
CA LEU A 67 -5.58 1.85 -17.33
C LEU A 67 -4.54 1.75 -18.46
N ASP A 68 -4.14 2.89 -19.04
CA ASP A 68 -3.14 2.96 -20.11
C ASP A 68 -1.75 2.41 -19.69
N GLN A 69 -1.50 2.25 -18.40
CA GLN A 69 -0.18 1.85 -17.85
C GLN A 69 -0.18 0.46 -17.22
N PHE A 70 -1.33 -0.23 -17.20
CA PHE A 70 -1.45 -1.50 -16.51
C PHE A 70 -0.77 -2.67 -17.22
N ALA A 71 -0.24 -3.59 -16.40
CA ALA A 71 -0.05 -4.98 -16.78
C ALA A 71 -1.28 -5.77 -16.32
N HIS A 72 -2.07 -6.29 -17.27
CA HIS A 72 -3.31 -7.03 -16.98
C HIS A 72 -3.08 -8.55 -16.98
N TRP A 73 -3.80 -9.28 -16.11
CA TRP A 73 -3.89 -10.74 -16.10
C TRP A 73 -5.17 -11.22 -15.41
N ASP A 74 -5.62 -12.42 -15.76
CA ASP A 74 -6.89 -12.97 -15.27
C ASP A 74 -6.73 -14.10 -14.25
N ASP A 75 -5.54 -14.67 -14.16
CA ASP A 75 -5.35 -15.93 -13.47
C ASP A 75 -4.73 -15.75 -12.08
N ILE A 76 -5.13 -16.65 -11.18
CA ILE A 76 -4.43 -16.94 -9.93
C ILE A 76 -3.79 -18.32 -10.07
N GLU A 77 -2.54 -18.45 -9.65
CA GLU A 77 -1.80 -19.69 -9.66
C GLU A 77 -1.27 -20.02 -8.27
N VAL A 78 -1.50 -21.24 -7.80
CA VAL A 78 -1.04 -21.72 -6.48
C VAL A 78 -0.11 -22.90 -6.66
N HIS A 79 1.12 -22.77 -6.22
CA HIS A 79 2.13 -23.83 -6.18
C HIS A 79 2.21 -24.42 -4.76
N TYR A 80 1.86 -25.68 -4.62
CA TYR A 80 1.88 -26.39 -3.34
C TYR A 80 2.31 -27.85 -3.54
N ARG A 81 3.39 -28.29 -2.90
CA ARG A 81 3.90 -29.67 -2.93
C ARG A 81 3.96 -30.29 -4.34
N ASN A 82 4.59 -29.62 -5.29
CA ASN A 82 4.68 -30.03 -6.70
C ASN A 82 3.33 -30.07 -7.46
N HIS A 83 2.26 -29.59 -6.88
CA HIS A 83 0.99 -29.36 -7.56
C HIS A 83 0.87 -27.89 -7.93
N VAL A 84 0.30 -27.65 -9.11
CA VAL A 84 -0.06 -26.32 -9.58
C VAL A 84 -1.56 -26.30 -9.80
N ILE A 85 -2.22 -25.37 -9.12
CA ILE A 85 -3.64 -25.11 -9.28
C ILE A 85 -3.78 -23.73 -9.91
N ARG A 86 -4.53 -23.65 -11.01
CA ARG A 86 -4.78 -22.40 -11.72
C ARG A 86 -6.27 -22.12 -11.80
N SER A 87 -6.68 -20.89 -11.54
CA SER A 87 -8.05 -20.40 -11.63
C SER A 87 -8.03 -19.10 -12.43
N GLY A 88 -8.93 -18.97 -13.41
CA GLY A 88 -9.03 -17.82 -14.29
C GLY A 88 -10.27 -16.98 -14.06
N GLY A 89 -10.35 -15.84 -14.76
CA GLY A 89 -11.52 -14.97 -14.74
C GLY A 89 -11.60 -14.03 -13.54
N HIS A 90 -10.46 -13.69 -12.94
CA HIS A 90 -10.41 -12.83 -11.75
C HIS A 90 -10.23 -11.34 -12.06
N GLY A 91 -9.67 -10.98 -13.22
CA GLY A 91 -9.46 -9.61 -13.66
C GLY A 91 -8.58 -8.79 -12.72
N PHE A 92 -7.26 -8.89 -12.90
CA PHE A 92 -6.29 -8.12 -12.14
C PHE A 92 -5.46 -7.21 -13.04
N SER A 93 -5.10 -6.06 -12.49
CA SER A 93 -4.22 -5.11 -13.15
C SER A 93 -3.14 -4.63 -12.20
N GLY A 94 -1.88 -4.71 -12.64
CA GLY A 94 -0.71 -4.28 -11.87
C GLY A 94 -0.12 -2.99 -12.39
N LEU A 95 0.34 -2.12 -11.48
CA LEU A 95 1.00 -0.87 -11.81
C LEU A 95 2.14 -0.59 -10.83
N GLY A 96 3.25 -0.07 -11.34
CA GLY A 96 4.35 0.38 -10.50
C GLY A 96 3.92 1.52 -9.57
N ARG A 97 4.28 1.42 -8.28
CA ARG A 97 3.87 2.40 -7.25
C ARG A 97 4.30 3.82 -7.58
N GLN A 98 5.53 4.00 -8.03
CA GLN A 98 6.04 5.32 -8.42
C GLN A 98 5.23 5.91 -9.58
N ARG A 99 4.83 5.07 -10.54
CA ARG A 99 4.01 5.51 -11.67
C ARG A 99 2.63 5.98 -11.22
N LEU A 100 1.96 5.21 -10.35
CA LEU A 100 0.68 5.62 -9.76
C LEU A 100 0.81 6.96 -9.04
N LEU A 101 1.86 7.11 -8.23
CA LEU A 101 2.13 8.34 -7.50
C LEU A 101 2.20 9.56 -8.43
N HIS A 102 2.98 9.47 -9.51
CA HIS A 102 3.12 10.55 -10.48
C HIS A 102 1.82 10.88 -11.21
N LEU A 103 1.01 9.88 -11.56
CA LEU A 103 -0.28 10.11 -12.20
C LEU A 103 -1.24 10.89 -11.29
N LEU A 104 -1.31 10.51 -10.02
CA LEU A 104 -2.16 11.19 -9.04
C LEU A 104 -1.65 12.59 -8.70
N GLN A 105 -0.33 12.81 -8.57
CA GLN A 105 0.25 14.14 -8.40
C GLN A 105 -0.10 15.06 -9.56
N LYS A 106 0.08 14.56 -10.80
CA LYS A 106 -0.27 15.31 -12.01
C LYS A 106 -1.74 15.71 -11.98
N ARG A 107 -2.63 14.78 -11.66
CA ARG A 107 -4.07 15.04 -11.61
C ARG A 107 -4.44 16.04 -10.51
N ALA A 108 -3.87 15.89 -9.33
CA ALA A 108 -4.08 16.81 -8.20
C ALA A 108 -3.67 18.25 -8.56
N LEU A 109 -2.50 18.42 -9.17
CA LEU A 109 -2.02 19.73 -9.63
C LEU A 109 -2.91 20.34 -10.72
N GLU A 110 -3.38 19.54 -11.69
CA GLU A 110 -4.32 20.01 -12.74
C GLU A 110 -5.64 20.54 -12.15
N LEU A 111 -6.08 19.97 -11.04
CA LEU A 111 -7.29 20.40 -10.34
C LEU A 111 -7.03 21.56 -9.35
N GLY A 112 -5.78 22.00 -9.19
CA GLY A 112 -5.42 23.11 -8.32
C GLY A 112 -5.21 22.71 -6.85
N VAL A 113 -4.95 21.42 -6.55
CA VAL A 113 -4.48 20.98 -5.23
C VAL A 113 -3.05 21.44 -5.04
N LYS A 114 -2.76 22.08 -3.90
CA LYS A 114 -1.40 22.48 -3.53
C LYS A 114 -0.66 21.29 -2.92
N LEU A 115 0.54 20.95 -3.43
CA LEU A 115 1.37 19.85 -2.92
C LEU A 115 2.65 20.40 -2.34
N HIS A 116 2.89 20.16 -1.04
CA HIS A 116 4.11 20.53 -0.34
C HIS A 116 4.85 19.27 0.10
N PHE A 117 6.02 19.04 -0.48
CA PHE A 117 6.91 17.92 -0.16
C PHE A 117 8.03 18.32 0.78
N GLU A 118 8.73 17.33 1.35
CA GLU A 118 9.85 17.51 2.28
C GLU A 118 9.49 18.38 3.51
N HIS A 119 8.22 18.27 3.94
CA HIS A 119 7.69 19.02 5.07
C HIS A 119 7.03 18.07 6.08
N GLU A 120 7.72 17.82 7.19
CA GLU A 120 7.23 16.97 8.27
C GLU A 120 6.39 17.77 9.27
N ILE A 121 5.21 17.27 9.59
CA ILE A 121 4.27 17.89 10.53
C ILE A 121 4.46 17.27 11.91
N HIS A 122 4.74 18.09 12.91
CA HIS A 122 4.94 17.68 14.30
C HIS A 122 3.82 18.12 15.24
N ASN A 123 2.97 19.04 14.82
CA ASN A 123 1.77 19.46 15.53
C ASN A 123 0.74 20.01 14.54
N LEU A 124 -0.51 20.12 14.95
CA LEU A 124 -1.59 20.62 14.12
C LEU A 124 -1.85 22.13 14.24
N ASP A 125 -1.11 22.85 15.10
CA ASP A 125 -1.33 24.29 15.36
C ASP A 125 -1.27 25.16 14.13
N GLN A 126 -0.40 24.80 13.16
CA GLN A 126 -0.26 25.50 11.89
C GLN A 126 -1.50 25.37 10.98
N PHE A 127 -2.41 24.44 11.28
CA PHE A 127 -3.64 24.17 10.53
C PHE A 127 -4.90 24.42 11.34
N LYS A 128 -4.82 25.15 12.46
CA LYS A 128 -5.96 25.44 13.35
C LYS A 128 -7.13 26.12 12.64
N ASP A 129 -6.84 26.85 11.55
CA ASP A 129 -7.85 27.58 10.77
C ASP A 129 -8.39 26.74 9.61
N ALA A 130 -7.99 25.46 9.47
CA ALA A 130 -8.54 24.54 8.48
C ALA A 130 -9.91 24.05 8.90
N ASP A 131 -10.86 24.03 7.98
CA ASP A 131 -12.19 23.46 8.22
C ASP A 131 -12.12 21.95 8.45
N LEU A 132 -11.16 21.28 7.80
CA LEU A 132 -10.94 19.83 7.87
C LEU A 132 -9.46 19.49 7.77
N ILE A 133 -8.99 18.60 8.63
CA ILE A 133 -7.66 17.98 8.60
C ILE A 133 -7.82 16.49 8.34
N VAL A 134 -7.30 16.00 7.22
CA VAL A 134 -7.33 14.58 6.87
C VAL A 134 -5.96 13.97 7.17
N ALA A 135 -5.89 13.18 8.24
CA ALA A 135 -4.67 12.52 8.70
C ALA A 135 -4.46 11.20 7.95
N CYS A 136 -3.52 11.22 7.01
CA CYS A 136 -3.05 10.06 6.25
C CYS A 136 -1.55 9.82 6.54
N ASP A 137 -1.18 9.84 7.83
CA ASP A 137 0.21 9.75 8.29
C ASP A 137 0.68 8.31 8.55
N GLY A 138 -0.18 7.34 8.19
CA GLY A 138 0.17 5.95 8.02
C GLY A 138 0.08 5.10 9.27
N ILE A 139 0.63 3.90 9.16
CA ILE A 139 0.55 2.86 10.19
C ILE A 139 1.13 3.30 11.55
N ASN A 140 2.07 4.25 11.53
CA ASN A 140 2.67 4.86 12.73
C ASN A 140 2.11 6.28 12.97
N SER A 141 0.83 6.49 12.70
CA SER A 141 0.16 7.77 12.87
C SER A 141 0.36 8.34 14.27
N TRP A 142 1.08 9.46 14.35
CA TRP A 142 1.24 10.17 15.61
C TRP A 142 -0.05 10.90 15.99
N ILE A 143 -0.84 11.34 15.00
CA ILE A 143 -2.14 11.98 15.24
C ILE A 143 -3.11 11.01 15.91
N ARG A 144 -3.18 9.77 15.41
CA ARG A 144 -3.98 8.71 16.05
C ARG A 144 -3.51 8.44 17.47
N ASP A 145 -2.19 8.31 17.66
CA ASP A 145 -1.62 7.92 18.94
C ASP A 145 -1.75 9.03 19.99
N GLU A 146 -1.61 10.32 19.59
CA GLU A 146 -1.81 11.48 20.46
C GLU A 146 -3.27 11.61 20.93
N HIS A 147 -4.24 11.23 20.08
CA HIS A 147 -5.65 11.30 20.36
C HIS A 147 -6.29 9.91 20.52
N ALA A 148 -5.54 8.93 21.05
CA ALA A 148 -5.98 7.54 21.15
C ALA A 148 -7.26 7.35 21.97
N GLU A 149 -7.52 8.19 22.99
CA GLU A 149 -8.76 8.15 23.76
C GLU A 149 -10.03 8.43 22.92
N HIS A 150 -9.88 9.23 21.85
CA HIS A 150 -10.97 9.56 20.94
C HIS A 150 -11.11 8.53 19.83
N PHE A 151 -10.01 8.16 19.17
CA PHE A 151 -10.02 7.23 18.03
C PHE A 151 -10.16 5.77 18.43
N GLN A 152 -9.82 5.41 19.68
CA GLN A 152 -9.91 4.08 20.26
C GLN A 152 -9.29 3.00 19.35
N PRO A 153 -7.98 3.09 19.03
CA PRO A 153 -7.33 2.15 18.14
C PRO A 153 -7.15 0.77 18.81
N ASP A 154 -7.52 -0.27 18.07
CA ASP A 154 -7.13 -1.65 18.34
C ASP A 154 -5.98 -2.02 17.42
N ILE A 155 -4.78 -2.22 17.98
CA ILE A 155 -3.55 -2.50 17.26
C ILE A 155 -3.04 -3.89 17.65
N ASP A 156 -3.01 -4.79 16.65
CA ASP A 156 -2.51 -6.15 16.81
C ASP A 156 -1.32 -6.39 15.87
N VAL A 157 -0.17 -6.73 16.45
CA VAL A 157 1.05 -7.03 15.69
C VAL A 157 1.10 -8.52 15.40
N ARG A 158 0.93 -8.87 14.11
CA ARG A 158 0.97 -10.26 13.65
C ARG A 158 2.37 -10.85 13.83
N SER A 159 2.43 -12.12 14.21
CA SER A 159 3.70 -12.82 14.48
C SER A 159 4.49 -13.14 13.21
N ASN A 160 3.80 -13.34 12.07
CA ASN A 160 4.48 -13.62 10.82
C ASN A 160 5.41 -12.48 10.40
N ARG A 161 6.46 -12.85 9.71
CA ARG A 161 7.47 -11.95 9.17
C ARG A 161 7.38 -11.94 7.66
N PHE A 162 7.48 -10.76 7.06
CA PHE A 162 7.51 -10.64 5.61
C PHE A 162 8.60 -9.70 5.13
N VAL A 163 9.01 -9.91 3.88
CA VAL A 163 9.92 -9.02 3.15
C VAL A 163 9.35 -8.71 1.78
N TRP A 164 9.47 -7.46 1.35
CA TRP A 164 8.95 -6.98 0.07
C TRP A 164 10.08 -6.82 -0.93
N LEU A 165 10.15 -7.73 -1.89
CA LEU A 165 11.17 -7.77 -2.93
C LEU A 165 10.55 -7.57 -4.31
N GLY A 166 11.41 -7.36 -5.29
CA GLY A 166 11.09 -7.37 -6.72
C GLY A 166 11.95 -8.39 -7.47
N THR A 167 11.59 -8.68 -8.70
CA THR A 167 12.37 -9.52 -9.61
C THR A 167 12.09 -9.17 -11.07
N ASN A 168 13.07 -9.39 -11.96
CA ASN A 168 12.84 -9.33 -13.40
C ASN A 168 12.23 -10.63 -13.98
N LYS A 169 11.94 -11.62 -13.15
CA LYS A 169 11.06 -12.73 -13.54
C LYS A 169 9.64 -12.18 -13.69
N VAL A 170 9.08 -12.28 -14.87
CA VAL A 170 7.68 -11.90 -15.13
C VAL A 170 6.77 -13.07 -14.79
N PHE A 171 5.84 -12.85 -13.86
CA PHE A 171 4.80 -13.81 -13.50
C PHE A 171 3.52 -13.49 -14.27
N GLU A 172 2.99 -14.47 -15.02
CA GLU A 172 1.82 -14.30 -15.89
C GLU A 172 0.48 -14.39 -15.15
N ALA A 173 0.50 -14.76 -13.88
CA ALA A 173 -0.63 -14.88 -12.99
C ALA A 173 -0.32 -14.26 -11.63
N PHE A 174 -1.32 -14.01 -10.81
CA PHE A 174 -1.09 -13.77 -9.39
C PHE A 174 -0.69 -15.10 -8.74
N THR A 175 0.59 -15.26 -8.49
CA THR A 175 1.20 -16.55 -8.14
C THR A 175 1.47 -16.63 -6.65
N PHE A 176 0.93 -17.66 -6.02
CA PHE A 176 1.20 -18.04 -4.63
C PHE A 176 2.08 -19.27 -4.61
N ILE A 177 3.20 -19.22 -3.91
CA ILE A 177 4.20 -20.29 -3.85
C ILE A 177 4.40 -20.69 -2.39
N PHE A 178 4.20 -21.96 -2.07
CA PHE A 178 4.41 -22.51 -0.73
C PHE A 178 5.54 -23.54 -0.77
N GLU A 179 6.65 -23.24 -0.07
CA GLU A 179 7.81 -24.12 0.01
C GLU A 179 8.01 -24.65 1.43
N PRO A 180 8.13 -25.96 1.63
CA PRO A 180 8.53 -26.53 2.90
C PRO A 180 10.03 -26.37 3.11
N THR A 181 10.41 -26.07 4.32
CA THR A 181 11.81 -26.10 4.80
C THR A 181 11.92 -27.07 5.99
N GLU A 182 13.10 -27.37 6.44
CA GLU A 182 13.32 -28.16 7.67
C GLU A 182 12.83 -27.44 8.95
N HIS A 183 12.57 -26.10 8.84
CA HIS A 183 12.12 -25.26 9.96
C HIS A 183 10.66 -24.79 9.83
N GLY A 184 9.91 -25.33 8.87
CA GLY A 184 8.52 -24.96 8.62
C GLY A 184 8.29 -24.41 7.20
N TRP A 185 7.14 -23.78 7.00
CA TRP A 185 6.76 -23.26 5.70
C TRP A 185 7.25 -21.83 5.50
N ILE A 186 7.69 -21.56 4.26
CA ILE A 186 7.92 -20.23 3.73
C ILE A 186 7.13 -20.08 2.45
N TRP A 187 6.52 -18.93 2.21
CA TRP A 187 5.70 -18.73 1.02
C TRP A 187 5.96 -17.39 0.37
N ALA A 188 5.64 -17.29 -0.91
CA ALA A 188 5.78 -16.09 -1.68
C ALA A 188 4.48 -15.73 -2.42
N HIS A 189 4.25 -14.43 -2.59
CA HIS A 189 3.21 -13.83 -3.42
C HIS A 189 3.91 -13.08 -4.54
N ALA A 190 3.64 -13.45 -5.79
CA ALA A 190 4.29 -12.83 -6.94
C ALA A 190 3.26 -12.38 -7.97
N TYR A 191 3.45 -11.18 -8.51
CA TYR A 191 2.63 -10.61 -9.58
C TYR A 191 3.41 -9.56 -10.35
N ARG A 192 3.22 -9.49 -11.66
CA ARG A 192 3.83 -8.45 -12.47
C ARG A 192 3.13 -7.11 -12.27
N PHE A 193 3.86 -6.01 -12.40
CA PHE A 193 3.32 -4.66 -12.35
C PHE A 193 3.77 -3.79 -13.53
N ASP A 194 4.64 -4.31 -14.35
CA ASP A 194 4.99 -3.77 -15.67
C ASP A 194 5.41 -4.90 -16.63
N LYS A 195 5.98 -4.54 -17.77
CA LYS A 195 6.33 -5.49 -18.84
C LYS A 195 7.48 -6.46 -18.49
N ASP A 196 8.36 -6.08 -17.57
CA ASP A 196 9.62 -6.77 -17.28
C ASP A 196 9.96 -6.90 -15.78
N THR A 197 9.01 -6.56 -14.90
CA THR A 197 9.23 -6.62 -13.46
C THR A 197 8.02 -7.14 -12.71
N SER A 198 8.27 -7.95 -11.70
CA SER A 198 7.26 -8.44 -10.76
C SER A 198 7.59 -8.08 -9.32
N THR A 199 6.56 -7.88 -8.52
CA THR A 199 6.65 -7.91 -7.07
C THR A 199 6.85 -9.35 -6.60
N PHE A 200 7.64 -9.56 -5.56
CA PHE A 200 7.88 -10.85 -4.94
C PHE A 200 7.93 -10.68 -3.43
N ILE A 201 6.80 -10.89 -2.76
CA ILE A 201 6.67 -10.76 -1.31
C ILE A 201 6.87 -12.13 -0.68
N ILE A 202 7.79 -12.25 0.27
CA ILE A 202 8.04 -13.50 0.99
C ILE A 202 7.55 -13.35 2.41
N GLU A 203 6.89 -14.39 2.92
CA GLU A 203 6.36 -14.44 4.27
C GLU A 203 6.66 -15.80 4.91
N CYS A 204 6.91 -15.80 6.21
CA CYS A 204 7.04 -17.01 7.02
C CYS A 204 6.66 -16.73 8.48
N THR A 205 6.52 -17.81 9.27
CA THR A 205 6.36 -17.69 10.72
C THR A 205 7.66 -17.21 11.36
N GLU A 206 7.57 -16.63 12.56
CA GLU A 206 8.76 -16.24 13.32
C GLU A 206 9.66 -17.44 13.65
N GLU A 207 9.08 -18.61 13.89
CA GLU A 207 9.82 -19.85 14.11
C GLU A 207 10.63 -20.25 12.87
N THR A 208 10.02 -20.24 11.68
CA THR A 208 10.71 -20.53 10.42
C THR A 208 11.80 -19.50 10.13
N LEU A 209 11.54 -18.22 10.41
CA LEU A 209 12.52 -17.15 10.24
C LEU A 209 13.78 -17.39 11.06
N LYS A 210 13.61 -17.68 12.37
CA LYS A 210 14.73 -17.98 13.29
C LYS A 210 15.44 -19.27 12.94
N GLY A 211 14.68 -20.32 12.58
CA GLY A 211 15.25 -21.61 12.17
C GLY A 211 16.13 -21.50 10.93
N LEU A 212 15.74 -20.67 9.97
CA LEU A 212 16.55 -20.37 8.77
C LEU A 212 17.67 -19.34 9.03
N GLY A 213 17.73 -18.73 10.22
CA GLY A 213 18.76 -17.77 10.61
C GLY A 213 18.58 -16.36 10.04
N PHE A 214 17.42 -16.02 9.46
CA PHE A 214 17.18 -14.71 8.84
C PHE A 214 17.30 -13.53 9.81
N ASP A 215 17.11 -13.75 11.11
CA ASP A 215 17.26 -12.74 12.16
C ASP A 215 18.72 -12.35 12.45
N GLN A 216 19.68 -13.14 11.96
CA GLN A 216 21.12 -12.92 12.13
C GLN A 216 21.83 -12.54 10.81
N MET A 217 21.13 -12.59 9.69
CA MET A 217 21.67 -12.35 8.36
C MET A 217 21.60 -10.88 7.97
N SER A 218 22.56 -10.45 7.17
CA SER A 218 22.46 -9.20 6.41
C SER A 218 21.34 -9.30 5.38
N GLN A 219 20.97 -8.16 4.79
CA GLN A 219 19.96 -8.12 3.74
C GLN A 219 20.38 -8.95 2.52
N GLU A 220 21.63 -8.87 2.12
CA GLU A 220 22.20 -9.60 0.98
C GLU A 220 22.20 -11.10 1.21
N GLU A 221 22.58 -11.54 2.41
CA GLU A 221 22.56 -12.95 2.81
C GLU A 221 21.13 -13.50 2.83
N SER A 222 20.20 -12.76 3.41
CA SER A 222 18.76 -13.12 3.42
C SER A 222 18.20 -13.27 2.01
N ILE A 223 18.52 -12.33 1.10
CA ILE A 223 18.09 -12.41 -0.31
C ILE A 223 18.68 -13.66 -0.97
N ALA A 224 19.95 -13.95 -0.77
CA ALA A 224 20.59 -15.13 -1.35
C ALA A 224 19.96 -16.45 -0.88
N VAL A 225 19.58 -16.55 0.38
CA VAL A 225 18.85 -17.72 0.91
C VAL A 225 17.45 -17.81 0.29
N CYS A 226 16.73 -16.70 0.19
CA CYS A 226 15.42 -16.66 -0.49
C CYS A 226 15.53 -17.09 -1.96
N GLU A 227 16.52 -16.58 -2.70
CA GLU A 227 16.77 -16.98 -4.09
C GLU A 227 17.02 -18.49 -4.23
N LYS A 228 17.75 -19.09 -3.28
CA LYS A 228 17.99 -20.52 -3.26
C LYS A 228 16.71 -21.31 -3.02
N ILE A 229 15.90 -20.90 -2.04
CA ILE A 229 14.62 -21.56 -1.71
C ILE A 229 13.66 -21.51 -2.89
N PHE A 230 13.52 -20.34 -3.52
CA PHE A 230 12.57 -20.11 -4.62
C PHE A 230 13.20 -20.27 -6.03
N SER A 231 14.40 -20.84 -6.14
CA SER A 231 15.16 -20.91 -7.39
C SER A 231 14.39 -21.51 -8.58
N LYS A 232 13.59 -22.56 -8.35
CA LYS A 232 12.79 -23.22 -9.37
C LYS A 232 11.67 -22.35 -9.98
N TYR A 233 11.33 -21.24 -9.32
CA TYR A 233 10.29 -20.30 -9.77
C TYR A 233 10.88 -19.03 -10.37
N LEU A 234 12.11 -18.74 -10.03
CA LEU A 234 12.80 -17.51 -10.47
C LEU A 234 13.47 -17.65 -11.85
N ASP A 235 13.59 -18.87 -12.41
CA ASP A 235 14.22 -19.14 -13.71
C ASP A 235 15.58 -18.45 -13.88
N GLY A 236 16.41 -18.43 -12.82
CA GLY A 236 17.71 -17.78 -12.82
C GLY A 236 17.68 -16.26 -12.62
N HIS A 237 16.51 -15.63 -12.50
CA HIS A 237 16.41 -14.21 -12.17
C HIS A 237 16.73 -13.97 -10.69
N ARG A 238 17.26 -12.76 -10.40
CA ARG A 238 17.61 -12.33 -9.05
C ARG A 238 16.40 -11.68 -8.35
N LEU A 239 16.45 -11.70 -7.03
CA LEU A 239 15.58 -10.90 -6.18
C LEU A 239 16.23 -9.54 -5.91
N MET A 240 15.43 -8.48 -5.92
CA MET A 240 15.87 -7.10 -5.75
C MET A 240 15.17 -6.46 -4.55
N SER A 241 15.90 -5.64 -3.80
CA SER A 241 15.33 -4.79 -2.76
C SER A 241 15.40 -3.33 -3.17
N ASN A 242 14.33 -2.58 -2.95
CA ASN A 242 14.32 -1.13 -3.05
C ASN A 242 14.34 -0.43 -1.68
N ALA A 243 14.59 -1.21 -0.62
CA ALA A 243 14.60 -0.74 0.77
C ALA A 243 15.88 0.03 1.19
N LYS A 244 16.70 0.49 0.24
CA LYS A 244 17.97 1.22 0.50
C LYS A 244 17.83 2.46 1.38
N HIS A 245 16.61 3.00 1.48
CA HIS A 245 16.32 4.18 2.30
C HIS A 245 15.89 3.86 3.73
N LEU A 246 15.72 2.58 4.06
CA LEU A 246 15.33 2.14 5.40
C LEU A 246 16.57 2.04 6.31
N ARG A 247 17.17 3.18 6.64
CA ARG A 247 18.30 3.24 7.58
C ARG A 247 17.91 2.59 8.91
N GLY A 248 18.51 1.45 9.24
CA GLY A 248 18.38 0.77 10.52
C GLY A 248 17.08 -0.02 10.72
N SER A 249 16.26 -0.24 9.70
CA SER A 249 15.10 -1.13 9.81
C SER A 249 15.48 -2.57 9.41
N ALA A 250 14.94 -3.53 10.15
CA ALA A 250 15.05 -4.94 9.80
C ALA A 250 14.43 -5.18 8.42
N MET A 251 15.08 -6.00 7.60
CA MET A 251 14.56 -6.40 6.29
C MET A 251 13.19 -7.12 6.44
N TRP A 252 13.07 -7.96 7.46
CA TRP A 252 11.87 -8.72 7.79
C TRP A 252 10.97 -7.95 8.75
N LEU A 253 9.73 -7.71 8.34
CA LEU A 253 8.76 -6.86 9.01
C LEU A 253 7.60 -7.69 9.56
N ASN A 254 6.95 -7.19 10.62
CA ASN A 254 5.66 -7.68 11.06
C ASN A 254 4.54 -6.84 10.45
N PHE A 255 3.44 -7.50 10.08
CA PHE A 255 2.23 -6.79 9.74
C PHE A 255 1.53 -6.29 11.03
N ARG A 256 1.11 -5.02 11.00
CA ARG A 256 0.28 -4.44 12.06
C ARG A 256 -1.16 -4.33 11.57
N ARG A 257 -2.08 -5.04 12.23
CA ARG A 257 -3.51 -4.81 12.06
C ARG A 257 -3.90 -3.61 12.92
N ILE A 258 -4.46 -2.61 12.29
CA ILE A 258 -5.01 -1.42 12.94
C ILE A 258 -6.50 -1.37 12.64
N SER A 259 -7.30 -1.03 13.63
CA SER A 259 -8.72 -0.77 13.50
C SER A 259 -9.13 0.26 14.55
N CYS A 260 -9.42 1.48 14.13
CA CYS A 260 -9.95 2.51 14.99
C CYS A 260 -11.48 2.38 15.09
N GLN A 261 -12.04 2.49 16.31
CA GLN A 261 -13.50 2.44 16.50
C GLN A 261 -14.17 3.72 16.01
N LYS A 262 -13.46 4.84 16.09
CA LYS A 262 -13.87 6.14 15.57
C LYS A 262 -12.78 6.68 14.67
N TRP A 263 -13.17 7.35 13.60
CA TRP A 263 -12.24 7.90 12.62
C TRP A 263 -12.17 9.41 12.64
N SER A 264 -13.09 10.07 13.34
CA SER A 264 -13.16 11.53 13.44
C SER A 264 -13.10 12.02 14.87
N PHE A 265 -12.50 13.20 15.08
CA PHE A 265 -12.45 13.93 16.32
C PHE A 265 -12.28 15.43 16.03
N GLY A 266 -13.27 16.27 16.45
CA GLY A 266 -13.27 17.68 16.10
C GLY A 266 -13.32 17.88 14.58
N ASN A 267 -12.33 18.60 14.04
CA ASN A 267 -12.15 18.76 12.59
C ASN A 267 -11.08 17.83 12.00
N VAL A 268 -10.64 16.81 12.74
CA VAL A 268 -9.64 15.83 12.30
C VAL A 268 -10.31 14.52 11.94
N VAL A 269 -9.98 13.95 10.79
CA VAL A 269 -10.37 12.59 10.36
C VAL A 269 -9.14 11.76 10.00
N LEU A 270 -9.10 10.52 10.49
CA LEU A 270 -8.10 9.53 10.07
C LEU A 270 -8.56 8.89 8.77
N LEU A 271 -7.61 8.67 7.86
CA LEU A 271 -7.90 7.98 6.60
C LEU A 271 -6.82 6.94 6.31
N GLY A 272 -7.23 5.79 5.80
CA GLY A 272 -6.31 4.74 5.39
C GLY A 272 -5.58 4.07 6.54
N ASP A 273 -4.27 3.78 6.39
CA ASP A 273 -3.50 3.02 7.36
C ASP A 273 -3.38 3.72 8.73
N ALA A 274 -3.70 5.00 8.81
CA ALA A 274 -3.86 5.70 10.09
C ALA A 274 -5.11 5.21 10.83
N ALA A 275 -6.21 4.92 10.11
CA ALA A 275 -7.48 4.47 10.66
C ALA A 275 -7.60 2.95 10.72
N HIS A 276 -7.27 2.27 9.61
CA HIS A 276 -7.41 0.82 9.47
C HIS A 276 -6.41 0.23 8.47
N THR A 277 -6.06 -1.05 8.64
CA THR A 277 -5.16 -1.76 7.72
C THR A 277 -5.76 -3.08 7.27
N ALA A 278 -5.53 -3.44 6.02
CA ALA A 278 -5.80 -4.78 5.48
C ALA A 278 -4.49 -5.53 5.22
N HIS A 279 -4.47 -6.84 5.48
CA HIS A 279 -3.29 -7.65 5.23
C HIS A 279 -2.95 -7.66 3.74
N PHE A 280 -1.67 -7.50 3.40
CA PHE A 280 -1.20 -7.37 2.02
C PHE A 280 -1.51 -8.60 1.15
N SER A 281 -1.67 -9.79 1.74
CA SER A 281 -1.97 -11.03 1.01
C SER A 281 -3.30 -11.03 0.25
N ILE A 282 -4.24 -10.17 0.65
CA ILE A 282 -5.52 -10.03 -0.05
C ILE A 282 -5.52 -8.93 -1.11
N GLY A 283 -4.40 -8.21 -1.28
CA GLY A 283 -4.24 -7.17 -2.29
C GLY A 283 -5.14 -5.93 -2.13
N SER A 284 -5.80 -5.77 -0.98
CA SER A 284 -6.87 -4.77 -0.82
C SER A 284 -6.42 -3.41 -0.28
N GLY A 285 -5.15 -3.25 0.15
CA GLY A 285 -4.71 -2.01 0.79
C GLY A 285 -4.87 -0.77 -0.08
N THR A 286 -4.51 -0.86 -1.36
CA THR A 286 -4.68 0.25 -2.32
C THR A 286 -6.16 0.47 -2.67
N LYS A 287 -6.95 -0.61 -2.84
CA LYS A 287 -8.40 -0.53 -3.05
C LYS A 287 -9.06 0.29 -1.93
N LEU A 288 -8.86 -0.12 -0.68
CA LEU A 288 -9.40 0.57 0.50
C LEU A 288 -8.95 2.04 0.54
N ALA A 289 -7.70 2.31 0.15
CA ALA A 289 -7.20 3.67 0.07
C ALA A 289 -8.04 4.59 -0.81
N PHE A 290 -8.44 4.11 -1.97
CA PHE A 290 -9.27 4.87 -2.91
C PHE A 290 -10.72 4.93 -2.46
N GLU A 291 -11.26 3.83 -1.95
CA GLU A 291 -12.64 3.75 -1.49
C GLU A 291 -12.87 4.69 -0.30
N ASP A 292 -12.01 4.67 0.72
CA ASP A 292 -12.06 5.61 1.84
C ASP A 292 -12.09 7.08 1.37
N ALA A 293 -11.23 7.42 0.38
CA ALA A 293 -11.14 8.78 -0.12
C ALA A 293 -12.40 9.22 -0.88
N ILE A 294 -12.98 8.32 -1.68
CA ILE A 294 -14.22 8.58 -2.43
C ILE A 294 -15.38 8.73 -1.45
N ASP A 295 -15.55 7.78 -0.53
CA ASP A 295 -16.69 7.73 0.38
C ASP A 295 -16.70 8.95 1.31
N LEU A 296 -15.55 9.29 1.92
CA LEU A 296 -15.45 10.49 2.74
C LEU A 296 -15.78 11.75 1.93
N ALA A 297 -15.30 11.88 0.70
CA ALA A 297 -15.58 13.04 -0.12
C ALA A 297 -17.06 13.13 -0.53
N ASP A 298 -17.73 11.99 -0.78
CA ASP A 298 -19.16 11.93 -1.07
C ASP A 298 -20.01 12.37 0.13
N GLU A 299 -19.70 11.83 1.31
CA GLU A 299 -20.44 12.13 2.53
C GLU A 299 -20.30 13.61 2.92
N LEU A 300 -19.11 14.20 2.79
CA LEU A 300 -18.89 15.62 3.02
C LEU A 300 -19.61 16.48 2.00
N HIS A 301 -19.64 16.07 0.73
CA HIS A 301 -20.35 16.81 -0.33
C HIS A 301 -21.88 16.81 -0.11
N LEU A 302 -22.42 15.75 0.49
CA LEU A 302 -23.82 15.69 0.91
C LEU A 302 -24.14 16.57 2.12
N GLY A 303 -23.15 17.23 2.71
CA GLY A 303 -23.29 18.13 3.85
C GLY A 303 -23.49 17.40 5.19
N LYS A 304 -23.06 16.13 5.28
CA LYS A 304 -23.08 15.41 6.54
C LYS A 304 -22.05 15.99 7.51
N PRO A 305 -22.37 16.07 8.81
CA PRO A 305 -21.37 16.37 9.83
C PRO A 305 -20.24 15.33 9.80
N LEU A 306 -19.01 15.75 10.08
CA LEU A 306 -17.85 14.88 10.04
C LEU A 306 -17.96 13.64 10.94
N GLU A 307 -18.68 13.75 12.05
CA GLU A 307 -18.95 12.63 12.97
C GLU A 307 -19.89 11.56 12.38
N GLN A 308 -20.54 11.86 11.25
CA GLN A 308 -21.51 10.98 10.57
C GLN A 308 -21.03 10.60 9.15
N ALA A 309 -20.00 11.26 8.65
CA ALA A 309 -19.37 10.97 7.38
C ALA A 309 -18.29 9.89 7.57
#